data_37831e385c5fc477f7bba7bf7454bc4e
#
_entry.id   37831e385c5fc477f7bba7bf7454bc4e
#
_cell.length_a   1.000
_cell.length_b   1.000
_cell.length_c   1.000
_cell.angle_alpha   90.00
_cell.angle_beta   90.00
_cell.angle_gamma   90.00
#
_symmetry.space_group_name_H-M   'P 1'
#
loop_
_entity.id
_entity.type
_entity.pdbx_description
1 polymer ?
#
loop_
_entity_poly.entity_id
_entity_poly.type
_entity_poly.pdbx_seq_one_letter_code
_entity_poly.pdbx_strand_id
1 'polypeptide(L)'
;STIPEVEPLGPEKLLDALVVAPCTGTTLARLANALSDTPVTMAAKATLRNRRPVVLAVSTNDGLGLNALNLALLMNVKNVYFVPFGQDNPMEKPNSLVAHLDLVLPTLLEALQGRQVQPVLVPWAGRRAAAEKPVQEVVR
;
A
#
# COMPACT_ATOMS: atom_id res chain seq x y z
N SER A 1 18.16 4.87 0.49
CA SER A 1 18.56 5.31 1.78
C SER A 1 18.27 4.27 2.80
N THR A 2 18.96 4.37 3.86
CA THR A 2 18.73 3.44 4.93
C THR A 2 17.70 4.01 5.88
N ILE A 3 17.07 3.11 6.58
CA ILE A 3 16.08 3.49 7.56
C ILE A 3 16.64 4.43 8.62
N PRO A 4 17.85 4.19 9.16
CA PRO A 4 18.40 5.12 10.14
C PRO A 4 18.57 6.54 9.62
N GLU A 5 18.74 6.72 8.32
CA GLU A 5 18.85 8.05 7.77
C GLU A 5 17.51 8.74 7.70
N VAL A 6 16.45 7.98 7.50
CA VAL A 6 15.13 8.55 7.41
C VAL A 6 14.65 9.06 8.76
N GLU A 7 14.99 8.34 9.82
CA GLU A 7 14.51 8.67 11.13
C GLU A 7 14.84 10.11 11.59
N PRO A 8 16.06 10.60 11.45
CA PRO A 8 16.36 11.97 11.85
C PRO A 8 15.72 13.01 10.97
N LEU A 9 15.47 12.70 9.68
CA LEU A 9 14.95 13.70 8.77
C LEU A 9 13.46 13.97 8.98
N GLY A 10 12.68 12.93 9.38
CA GLY A 10 11.27 13.09 9.53
C GLY A 10 10.85 14.19 10.48
N PRO A 11 11.41 14.24 11.70
CA PRO A 11 10.99 15.26 12.67
C PRO A 11 11.30 16.67 12.22
N GLU A 12 12.26 16.84 11.34
CA GLU A 12 12.65 18.17 10.89
C GLU A 12 11.89 18.59 9.64
N LYS A 13 10.94 17.79 9.19
CA LYS A 13 10.09 18.14 8.05
C LYS A 13 10.87 18.31 6.76
N LEU A 14 11.89 17.52 6.58
CA LEU A 14 12.71 17.61 5.39
C LEU A 14 12.27 16.68 4.28
N LEU A 15 11.29 15.81 4.54
CA LEU A 15 10.80 14.89 3.54
C LEU A 15 9.54 15.45 2.89
N ASP A 16 9.51 15.47 1.56
CA ASP A 16 8.31 15.85 0.83
C ASP A 16 7.32 14.69 0.75
N ALA A 17 7.81 13.48 0.85
CA ALA A 17 7.01 12.26 0.80
C ALA A 17 7.82 11.13 1.39
N LEU A 18 7.13 10.08 1.82
CA LEU A 18 7.78 8.86 2.26
C LEU A 18 7.24 7.71 1.43
N VAL A 19 8.14 6.92 0.86
CA VAL A 19 7.77 5.71 0.11
C VAL A 19 8.25 4.52 0.90
N VAL A 20 7.32 3.60 1.23
CA VAL A 20 7.65 2.37 1.93
C VAL A 20 7.49 1.23 0.93
N ALA A 21 8.61 0.70 0.43
CA ALA A 21 8.60 -0.30 -0.63
C ALA A 21 9.69 -1.33 -0.36
N PRO A 22 9.32 -2.52 0.03
CA PRO A 22 7.96 -3.00 0.22
C PRO A 22 7.40 -2.61 1.59
N CYS A 23 6.08 -2.52 1.66
CA CYS A 23 5.40 -2.39 2.93
C CYS A 23 4.96 -3.79 3.33
N THR A 24 5.67 -4.39 4.27
CA THR A 24 5.38 -5.74 4.72
C THR A 24 4.13 -5.78 5.57
N GLY A 25 3.60 -7.00 5.79
CA GLY A 25 2.42 -7.14 6.63
C GLY A 25 2.62 -6.59 8.03
N THR A 26 3.81 -6.81 8.61
CA THR A 26 4.10 -6.29 9.94
C THR A 26 4.09 -4.76 9.95
N THR A 27 4.70 -4.14 8.95
CA THR A 27 4.71 -2.68 8.87
C THR A 27 3.30 -2.15 8.65
N LEU A 28 2.53 -2.81 7.78
CA LEU A 28 1.14 -2.41 7.55
C LEU A 28 0.34 -2.43 8.86
N ALA A 29 0.48 -3.50 9.63
CA ALA A 29 -0.22 -3.62 10.89
C ALA A 29 0.22 -2.55 11.90
N ARG A 30 1.51 -2.28 11.95
CA ARG A 30 2.00 -1.24 12.86
C ARG A 30 1.47 0.14 12.49
N LEU A 31 1.48 0.46 11.20
CA LEU A 31 0.97 1.75 10.75
C LEU A 31 -0.51 1.90 11.08
N ALA A 32 -1.28 0.85 10.85
CA ALA A 32 -2.72 0.90 11.09
C ALA A 32 -3.06 1.04 12.57
N ASN A 33 -2.16 0.58 13.44
CA ASN A 33 -2.40 0.63 14.88
C ASN A 33 -1.62 1.76 15.57
N ALA A 34 -1.10 2.68 14.77
CA ALA A 34 -0.42 3.87 15.27
C ALA A 34 0.81 3.55 16.12
N LEU A 35 1.49 2.45 15.79
CA LEU A 35 2.72 2.10 16.48
C LEU A 35 3.87 2.78 15.76
N SER A 36 4.73 3.46 16.51
CA SER A 36 5.86 4.17 15.93
C SER A 36 7.16 3.69 16.57
N ASP A 37 7.31 2.37 16.64
CA ASP A 37 8.42 1.74 17.34
C ASP A 37 9.53 1.27 16.40
N THR A 38 9.46 1.59 15.13
CA THR A 38 10.53 1.31 14.18
C THR A 38 10.89 2.58 13.44
N PRO A 39 12.08 2.65 12.83
CA PRO A 39 12.44 3.85 12.05
C PRO A 39 11.44 4.16 10.94
N VAL A 40 10.94 3.14 10.24
CA VAL A 40 9.98 3.37 9.16
C VAL A 40 8.67 3.93 9.72
N THR A 41 8.14 3.35 10.80
CA THR A 41 6.88 3.83 11.36
C THR A 41 7.05 5.19 12.01
N MET A 42 8.22 5.48 12.57
CA MET A 42 8.50 6.80 13.11
C MET A 42 8.54 7.84 11.99
N ALA A 43 9.16 7.50 10.86
CA ALA A 43 9.20 8.39 9.71
C ALA A 43 7.80 8.62 9.13
N ALA A 44 6.99 7.56 9.08
CA ALA A 44 5.63 7.69 8.58
C ALA A 44 4.80 8.61 9.48
N LYS A 45 4.93 8.45 10.79
CA LYS A 45 4.20 9.29 11.73
C LYS A 45 4.59 10.76 11.54
N ALA A 46 5.89 11.05 11.42
CA ALA A 46 6.35 12.41 11.23
C ALA A 46 5.88 12.98 9.89
N THR A 47 5.91 12.18 8.84
CA THR A 47 5.48 12.60 7.51
C THR A 47 3.99 12.97 7.54
N LEU A 48 3.17 12.13 8.14
CA LEU A 48 1.74 12.38 8.21
C LEU A 48 1.42 13.58 9.10
N ARG A 49 2.17 13.74 10.20
CA ARG A 49 1.97 14.90 11.07
C ARG A 49 2.20 16.19 10.30
N ASN A 50 3.10 16.18 9.35
CA ASN A 50 3.38 17.35 8.53
C ASN A 50 2.52 17.41 7.28
N ARG A 51 1.48 16.56 7.20
CA ARG A 51 0.53 16.55 6.09
C ARG A 51 1.22 16.28 4.76
N ARG A 52 2.23 15.42 4.78
CA ARG A 52 2.92 15.00 3.58
C ARG A 52 2.49 13.58 3.25
N PRO A 53 2.57 13.19 1.98
CA PRO A 53 2.09 11.87 1.58
C PRO A 53 3.01 10.73 1.99
N VAL A 54 2.39 9.62 2.35
CA VAL A 54 3.06 8.35 2.58
C VAL A 54 2.53 7.38 1.53
N VAL A 55 3.43 6.79 0.75
CA VAL A 55 3.11 5.86 -0.33
C VAL A 55 3.51 4.46 0.11
N LEU A 56 2.58 3.53 0.04
CA LEU A 56 2.81 2.17 0.51
C LEU A 56 2.76 1.19 -0.66
N ALA A 57 3.84 0.43 -0.84
CA ALA A 57 3.89 -0.65 -1.82
C ALA A 57 3.73 -1.96 -1.06
N VAL A 58 2.51 -2.40 -0.88
CA VAL A 58 2.18 -3.55 -0.04
C VAL A 58 2.72 -4.84 -0.63
N SER A 59 3.29 -5.68 0.22
CA SER A 59 3.73 -7.01 -0.16
C SER A 59 3.59 -7.90 1.07
N THR A 60 2.53 -8.70 1.10
CA THR A 60 2.27 -9.53 2.26
C THR A 60 1.41 -10.72 1.87
N ASN A 61 1.64 -11.84 2.55
CA ASN A 61 0.89 -13.06 2.26
C ASN A 61 -0.43 -13.14 3.02
N ASP A 62 -0.76 -12.14 3.82
CA ASP A 62 -2.02 -12.12 4.57
C ASP A 62 -2.83 -10.85 4.32
N GLY A 63 -2.63 -10.20 3.18
CA GLY A 63 -3.32 -8.96 2.86
C GLY A 63 -4.84 -9.11 2.77
N LEU A 64 -5.31 -10.29 2.37
CA LEU A 64 -6.74 -10.60 2.38
C LEU A 64 -7.11 -11.47 3.58
N GLY A 65 -6.17 -11.72 4.49
CA GLY A 65 -6.41 -12.38 5.75
C GLY A 65 -6.66 -11.36 6.85
N LEU A 66 -6.03 -11.58 8.01
CA LEU A 66 -6.24 -10.66 9.14
C LEU A 66 -5.77 -9.25 8.83
N ASN A 67 -4.77 -9.09 7.98
CA ASN A 67 -4.28 -7.76 7.63
C ASN A 67 -5.23 -6.99 6.71
N ALA A 68 -6.28 -7.65 6.19
CA ALA A 68 -7.27 -6.93 5.37
C ALA A 68 -7.91 -5.79 6.14
N LEU A 69 -8.14 -5.97 7.43
CA LEU A 69 -8.69 -4.92 8.26
C LEU A 69 -7.75 -3.71 8.31
N ASN A 70 -6.46 -3.98 8.48
CA ASN A 70 -5.46 -2.92 8.54
C ASN A 70 -5.31 -2.23 7.20
N LEU A 71 -5.34 -3.01 6.12
CA LEU A 71 -5.28 -2.45 4.77
C LEU A 71 -6.44 -1.50 4.53
N ALA A 72 -7.66 -1.95 4.85
CA ALA A 72 -8.84 -1.14 4.63
C ALA A 72 -8.79 0.15 5.46
N LEU A 73 -8.32 0.04 6.70
CA LEU A 73 -8.17 1.21 7.54
C LEU A 73 -7.25 2.23 6.88
N LEU A 74 -6.06 1.79 6.47
CA LEU A 74 -5.08 2.70 5.92
C LEU A 74 -5.51 3.27 4.56
N MET A 75 -6.31 2.55 3.80
CA MET A 75 -6.84 3.07 2.54
C MET A 75 -7.78 4.24 2.76
N ASN A 76 -8.22 4.46 3.99
CA ASN A 76 -9.11 5.55 4.33
C ASN A 76 -8.43 6.61 5.18
N VAL A 77 -7.12 6.55 5.35
CA VAL A 77 -6.38 7.56 6.10
C VAL A 77 -5.91 8.63 5.13
N LYS A 78 -6.12 9.88 5.51
CA LYS A 78 -5.71 11.00 4.69
C LYS A 78 -4.19 11.01 4.53
N ASN A 79 -3.75 11.29 3.33
CA ASN A 79 -2.33 11.38 2.94
C ASN A 79 -1.61 10.04 2.88
N VAL A 80 -2.34 8.94 2.96
CA VAL A 80 -1.78 7.61 2.71
C VAL A 80 -2.25 7.15 1.34
N TYR A 81 -1.32 6.74 0.50
CA TYR A 81 -1.61 6.33 -0.87
C TYR A 81 -1.00 4.97 -1.12
N PHE A 82 -1.64 4.21 -2.00
CA PHE A 82 -1.20 2.85 -2.27
C PHE A 82 -0.71 2.72 -3.70
N VAL A 83 0.46 2.09 -3.85
CA VAL A 83 0.88 1.63 -5.17
C VAL A 83 -0.13 0.57 -5.60
N PRO A 84 -0.68 0.64 -6.82
CA PRO A 84 -1.67 -0.36 -7.25
C PRO A 84 -1.21 -1.77 -6.99
N PHE A 85 -2.11 -2.59 -6.51
CA PHE A 85 -1.78 -3.93 -6.04
C PHE A 85 -2.87 -4.91 -6.41
N GLY A 86 -2.53 -6.18 -6.29
CA GLY A 86 -3.48 -7.25 -6.56
C GLY A 86 -2.95 -8.56 -6.06
N GLN A 87 -3.67 -9.62 -6.37
CA GLN A 87 -3.22 -10.96 -6.03
C GLN A 87 -2.17 -11.40 -7.02
N ASP A 88 -1.07 -11.98 -6.52
CA ASP A 88 -0.03 -12.48 -7.41
C ASP A 88 -0.19 -13.95 -7.73
N ASN A 89 -0.86 -14.71 -6.86
CA ASN A 89 -1.07 -16.14 -7.09
C ASN A 89 -2.30 -16.59 -6.33
N PRO A 90 -3.51 -16.21 -6.79
CA PRO A 90 -4.71 -16.47 -6.01
C PRO A 90 -5.03 -17.95 -5.83
N MET A 91 -4.54 -18.81 -6.73
CA MET A 91 -4.85 -20.23 -6.62
C MET A 91 -4.07 -20.90 -5.49
N GLU A 92 -2.81 -20.48 -5.27
CA GLU A 92 -2.00 -21.10 -4.24
C GLU A 92 -1.79 -20.22 -3.03
N LYS A 93 -1.94 -18.91 -3.20
CA LYS A 93 -1.78 -17.96 -2.12
C LYS A 93 -2.97 -17.01 -2.12
N PRO A 94 -4.14 -17.50 -1.74
CA PRO A 94 -5.36 -16.70 -1.91
C PRO A 94 -5.40 -15.41 -1.11
N ASN A 95 -4.62 -15.30 -0.06
CA ASN A 95 -4.62 -14.09 0.77
C ASN A 95 -3.45 -13.15 0.47
N SER A 96 -2.59 -13.51 -0.48
CA SER A 96 -1.39 -12.71 -0.75
C SER A 96 -1.71 -11.53 -1.65
N LEU A 97 -1.18 -10.37 -1.29
CA LEU A 97 -1.29 -9.16 -2.11
C LEU A 97 0.09 -8.58 -2.34
N VAL A 98 0.32 -8.14 -3.57
CA VAL A 98 1.61 -7.59 -3.96
C VAL A 98 1.40 -6.35 -4.82
N ALA A 99 2.11 -5.29 -4.51
CA ALA A 99 2.07 -4.07 -5.30
C ALA A 99 2.86 -4.24 -6.59
N HIS A 100 2.46 -3.50 -7.61
CA HIS A 100 3.17 -3.46 -8.88
C HIS A 100 4.24 -2.39 -8.77
N LEU A 101 5.48 -2.82 -8.55
CA LEU A 101 6.58 -1.89 -8.23
C LEU A 101 6.88 -0.91 -9.35
N ASP A 102 6.57 -1.27 -10.60
CA ASP A 102 6.75 -0.36 -11.72
C ASP A 102 5.82 0.85 -11.64
N LEU A 103 4.84 0.83 -10.73
CA LEU A 103 3.91 1.93 -10.57
C LEU A 103 4.23 2.80 -9.34
N VAL A 104 5.38 2.58 -8.72
CA VAL A 104 5.76 3.40 -7.56
C VAL A 104 5.89 4.87 -7.96
N LEU A 105 6.58 5.16 -9.04
CA LEU A 105 6.79 6.55 -9.43
C LEU A 105 5.48 7.24 -9.84
N PRO A 106 4.63 6.65 -10.69
CA PRO A 106 3.34 7.29 -10.97
C PRO A 106 2.51 7.53 -9.70
N THR A 107 2.54 6.58 -8.75
CA THR A 107 1.81 6.74 -7.50
C THR A 107 2.34 7.92 -6.70
N LEU A 108 3.67 8.03 -6.61
CA LEU A 108 4.28 9.12 -5.88
C LEU A 108 3.91 10.46 -6.48
N LEU A 109 3.97 10.57 -7.80
CA LEU A 109 3.65 11.84 -8.48
C LEU A 109 2.20 12.25 -8.24
N GLU A 110 1.27 11.29 -8.28
CA GLU A 110 -0.12 11.58 -7.99
C GLU A 110 -0.33 11.92 -6.51
N ALA A 111 0.38 11.21 -5.63
CA ALA A 111 0.27 11.47 -4.20
C ALA A 111 0.74 12.88 -3.84
N LEU A 112 1.75 13.38 -4.53
CA LEU A 112 2.23 14.74 -4.31
C LEU A 112 1.17 15.78 -4.72
N GLN A 113 0.23 15.39 -5.56
CA GLN A 113 -0.89 16.23 -5.94
C GLN A 113 -2.15 15.92 -5.12
N GLY A 114 -2.03 15.07 -4.11
CA GLY A 114 -3.16 14.72 -3.26
C GLY A 114 -4.11 13.71 -3.85
N ARG A 115 -3.67 12.94 -4.85
CA ARG A 115 -4.53 11.99 -5.52
C ARG A 115 -4.00 10.57 -5.42
N GLN A 116 -4.90 9.62 -5.28
CA GLN A 116 -4.58 8.20 -5.38
C GLN A 116 -4.60 7.81 -6.85
N VAL A 117 -3.47 7.27 -7.34
CA VAL A 117 -3.43 6.80 -8.72
C VAL A 117 -4.45 5.67 -8.91
N GLN A 118 -5.12 5.69 -10.05
CA GLN A 118 -6.14 4.70 -10.35
C GLN A 118 -5.82 3.98 -11.65
N PRO A 119 -6.25 2.72 -11.79
CA PRO A 119 -6.98 1.91 -10.79
C PRO A 119 -6.04 1.44 -9.69
N VAL A 120 -6.54 1.43 -8.46
CA VAL A 120 -5.71 0.98 -7.33
C VAL A 120 -5.65 -0.52 -7.25
N LEU A 121 -6.65 -1.23 -7.76
CA LEU A 121 -6.66 -2.68 -7.79
C LEU A 121 -6.32 -3.17 -9.19
N VAL A 122 -5.34 -4.08 -9.28
CA VAL A 122 -4.90 -4.62 -10.56
C VAL A 122 -5.36 -6.06 -10.67
N PRO A 123 -6.08 -6.43 -11.74
CA PRO A 123 -6.56 -7.79 -11.87
C PRO A 123 -5.42 -8.77 -12.14
N TRP A 124 -5.63 -10.02 -11.71
CA TRP A 124 -4.65 -11.08 -11.93
C TRP A 124 -4.72 -11.52 -13.39
N ALA A 125 -3.64 -11.28 -14.12
CA ALA A 125 -3.62 -11.54 -15.56
C ALA A 125 -3.78 -13.02 -15.91
N GLY A 126 -3.38 -13.90 -14.99
CA GLY A 126 -3.48 -15.33 -15.25
C GLY A 126 -4.90 -15.85 -15.33
N ARG A 127 -5.91 -15.07 -14.86
CA ARG A 127 -7.31 -15.47 -14.94
C ARG A 127 -8.05 -14.72 -16.03
N ARG A 128 -7.37 -14.00 -16.88
CA ARG A 128 -8.05 -13.16 -17.85
C ARG A 128 -8.97 -13.95 -18.75
N ALA A 129 -8.53 -15.08 -19.26
CA ALA A 129 -9.36 -15.87 -20.15
C ALA A 129 -10.62 -16.36 -19.47
N ALA A 130 -10.50 -16.83 -18.22
CA ALA A 130 -11.67 -17.28 -17.50
C ALA A 130 -12.60 -16.13 -17.17
N ALA A 131 -12.04 -14.98 -16.85
CA ALA A 131 -12.85 -13.83 -16.52
C ALA A 131 -13.63 -13.30 -17.72
N GLU A 132 -13.18 -13.60 -18.91
CA GLU A 132 -13.86 -13.12 -20.12
C GLU A 132 -15.00 -14.03 -20.56
N LYS A 133 -15.17 -15.18 -19.91
CA LYS A 133 -16.30 -16.02 -20.27
C LYS A 133 -17.59 -15.35 -19.82
N PRO A 134 -18.63 -15.48 -20.66
CA PRO A 134 -19.91 -14.87 -20.26
C PRO A 134 -20.39 -15.47 -18.95
N VAL A 135 -20.85 -14.66 -18.05
CA VAL A 135 -21.43 -15.12 -16.81
C VAL A 135 -22.84 -15.55 -17.08
N GLN A 136 -23.17 -16.74 -16.64
CA GLN A 136 -24.51 -17.19 -16.77
C GLN A 136 -25.38 -16.33 -15.90
N GLU A 137 -26.63 -16.11 -16.40
CA GLU A 137 -27.46 -15.32 -15.72
C GLU A 137 -27.73 -15.70 -14.37
N VAL A 138 -27.61 -14.89 -13.55
CA VAL A 138 -27.82 -15.19 -12.24
C VAL A 138 -29.06 -14.70 -11.82
N VAL A 139 -29.89 -15.26 -11.63
CA VAL A 139 -30.95 -14.80 -11.32
C VAL A 139 -31.39 -14.60 -10.28
N ARG A 140 -31.79 -14.29 -9.97
CA ARG A 140 -32.45 -14.13 -9.29
C ARG A 140 -32.83 -14.33 -8.55
#